data_39b45076855ceca436ec47f231f36c15
#
_entry.id   39b45076855ceca436ec47f231f36c15
#
_cell.length_a   1.000
_cell.length_b   1.000
_cell.length_c   1.000
_cell.angle_alpha   90.00
_cell.angle_beta   90.00
_cell.angle_gamma   90.00
#
_symmetry.space_group_name_H-M   'P 1'
#
loop_
_entity.id
_entity.type
_entity.pdbx_description
1 polymer ?
#
loop_
_entity_poly.entity_id
_entity_poly.type
_entity_poly.pdbx_seq_one_letter_code
_entity_poly.pdbx_strand_id
1 'polypeptide(L)'
;MNRIYEKLTTCLASVREKTDFVPQTAIVLGSGLGDYAEQIKIETTIDYKDIKGFPTSTVPGHKGRFVFGYVDSVPVVIMQGRVHYYEGYPITDVVLPTRLMGMMGAKKLILTNAAGGLNTDFNPGDFMLISDHIATAIPSPLIGANIDELGERFPDMSEVYSRRMMEIVKEKADKLGIKLREGVYVQLTGPQYETPAEVRMCKILGGDAVGMSTACEALAARHMGFEVCGISCITNLAAGLSDKKLNHKEVQETADRVAKQFTELITAVVRAV
;
A
#
# COMPACT_ATOMS: atom_id res chain seq x y z
N MET A 1 9.42 -5.51 -27.62
CA MET A 1 9.44 -5.36 -26.14
C MET A 1 8.02 -5.05 -25.68
N ASN A 2 7.62 -5.47 -24.48
CA ASN A 2 6.28 -5.18 -23.94
C ASN A 2 6.19 -3.69 -23.56
N ARG A 3 5.11 -2.99 -23.97
CA ARG A 3 4.93 -1.55 -23.73
C ARG A 3 5.00 -1.14 -22.27
N ILE A 4 4.54 -2.03 -21.34
CA ILE A 4 4.59 -1.77 -19.91
C ILE A 4 6.04 -1.82 -19.44
N TYR A 5 6.83 -2.78 -19.93
CA TYR A 5 8.24 -2.90 -19.56
C TYR A 5 9.09 -1.76 -20.15
N GLU A 6 8.80 -1.32 -21.38
CA GLU A 6 9.41 -0.11 -21.96
C GLU A 6 9.11 1.14 -21.14
N LYS A 7 7.87 1.28 -20.67
CA LYS A 7 7.49 2.38 -19.78
C LYS A 7 8.24 2.32 -18.45
N LEU A 8 8.34 1.14 -17.84
CA LEU A 8 9.08 0.92 -16.58
C LEU A 8 10.57 1.24 -16.75
N THR A 9 11.21 0.78 -17.82
CA THR A 9 12.63 1.08 -18.12
C THR A 9 12.87 2.57 -18.34
N THR A 10 11.94 3.25 -19.00
CA THR A 10 11.98 4.71 -19.18
C THR A 10 11.86 5.45 -17.85
N CYS A 11 10.93 5.02 -16.98
CA CYS A 11 10.78 5.58 -15.64
C CYS A 11 12.04 5.34 -14.79
N LEU A 12 12.61 4.13 -14.85
CA LEU A 12 13.83 3.79 -14.13
C LEU A 12 15.01 4.66 -14.59
N ALA A 13 15.18 4.85 -15.90
CA ALA A 13 16.21 5.74 -16.43
C ALA A 13 16.06 7.17 -15.89
N SER A 14 14.83 7.72 -15.90
CA SER A 14 14.56 9.06 -15.32
C SER A 14 14.88 9.14 -13.82
N VAL A 15 14.66 8.08 -13.07
CA VAL A 15 15.05 8.03 -11.63
C VAL A 15 16.57 7.99 -11.51
N ARG A 16 17.26 7.18 -12.33
CA ARG A 16 18.72 7.01 -12.29
C ARG A 16 19.49 8.25 -12.75
N GLU A 17 18.89 9.15 -13.55
CA GLU A 17 19.44 10.46 -13.83
C GLU A 17 19.53 11.36 -12.58
N LYS A 18 18.73 11.08 -11.53
CA LYS A 18 18.62 11.89 -10.31
C LYS A 18 19.28 11.26 -9.11
N THR A 19 19.35 9.93 -9.04
CA THR A 19 19.91 9.19 -7.90
C THR A 19 20.34 7.78 -8.26
N ASP A 20 21.48 7.36 -7.73
CA ASP A 20 21.96 5.97 -7.77
C ASP A 20 21.54 5.17 -6.52
N PHE A 21 20.69 5.75 -5.66
CA PHE A 21 20.26 5.14 -4.42
C PHE A 21 19.57 3.78 -4.67
N VAL A 22 20.00 2.75 -3.94
CA VAL A 22 19.45 1.40 -4.03
C VAL A 22 18.70 1.09 -2.73
N PRO A 23 17.36 1.11 -2.72
CA PRO A 23 16.58 0.78 -1.54
C PRO A 23 16.58 -0.74 -1.29
N GLN A 24 16.55 -1.13 -0.02
CA GLN A 24 16.28 -2.50 0.41
C GLN A 24 14.78 -2.74 0.63
N THR A 25 14.10 -1.75 1.21
CA THR A 25 12.69 -1.81 1.58
C THR A 25 11.92 -0.68 0.90
N ALA A 26 10.79 -1.02 0.31
CA ALA A 26 9.82 -0.08 -0.22
C ALA A 26 8.66 0.09 0.78
N ILE A 27 8.16 1.32 0.92
CA ILE A 27 7.04 1.64 1.80
C ILE A 27 6.02 2.45 1.00
N VAL A 28 4.75 2.04 1.02
CA VAL A 28 3.66 2.80 0.42
C VAL A 28 2.80 3.39 1.51
N LEU A 29 2.73 4.72 1.59
CA LEU A 29 1.96 5.44 2.59
C LEU A 29 0.54 5.69 2.09
N GLY A 30 -0.44 5.27 2.89
CA GLY A 30 -1.85 5.51 2.66
C GLY A 30 -2.29 6.91 3.08
N SER A 31 -3.58 7.22 2.82
CA SER A 31 -4.20 8.50 3.20
C SER A 31 -4.09 8.77 4.70
N GLY A 32 -3.68 9.98 5.07
CA GLY A 32 -3.45 10.39 6.45
C GLY A 32 -2.15 9.88 7.09
N LEU A 33 -1.35 9.05 6.38
CA LEU A 33 -0.13 8.45 6.91
C LEU A 33 1.15 9.03 6.27
N GLY A 34 0.99 10.05 5.41
CA GLY A 34 2.05 10.64 4.59
C GLY A 34 3.21 11.28 5.36
N ASP A 35 2.96 11.75 6.58
CA ASP A 35 3.95 12.48 7.39
C ASP A 35 5.10 11.60 7.88
N TYR A 36 4.94 10.28 7.85
CA TYR A 36 6.03 9.35 8.16
C TYR A 36 7.27 9.59 7.27
N ALA A 37 7.07 9.94 6.00
CA ALA A 37 8.18 10.18 5.08
C ALA A 37 9.07 11.39 5.45
N GLU A 38 8.57 12.33 6.27
CA GLU A 38 9.32 13.47 6.75
C GLU A 38 10.17 13.15 8.00
N GLN A 39 9.97 11.98 8.60
CA GLN A 39 10.61 11.60 9.88
C GLN A 39 11.84 10.71 9.69
N ILE A 40 12.14 10.31 8.46
CA ILE A 40 13.34 9.54 8.12
C ILE A 40 14.52 10.44 7.81
N LYS A 41 15.74 9.91 7.77
CA LYS A 41 16.90 10.60 7.23
C LYS A 41 16.80 10.63 5.71
N ILE A 42 16.29 11.73 5.15
CA ILE A 42 16.08 11.89 3.70
C ILE A 42 17.44 12.14 3.01
N GLU A 43 17.71 11.37 1.95
CA GLU A 43 18.84 11.61 1.02
C GLU A 43 18.39 12.41 -0.20
N THR A 44 17.28 12.01 -0.82
CA THR A 44 16.72 12.73 -1.98
C THR A 44 15.22 12.48 -2.13
N THR A 45 14.56 13.36 -2.87
CA THR A 45 13.16 13.22 -3.25
C THR A 45 13.01 13.41 -4.74
N ILE A 46 12.06 12.66 -5.34
CA ILE A 46 11.76 12.75 -6.78
C ILE A 46 10.26 12.86 -6.94
N ASP A 47 9.78 14.02 -7.43
CA ASP A 47 8.37 14.20 -7.74
C ASP A 47 7.95 13.30 -8.91
N TYR A 48 6.76 12.74 -8.88
CA TYR A 48 6.25 11.85 -9.95
C TYR A 48 6.20 12.56 -11.31
N LYS A 49 5.85 13.85 -11.33
CA LYS A 49 5.83 14.68 -12.55
C LYS A 49 7.19 14.80 -13.24
N ASP A 50 8.27 14.58 -12.49
CA ASP A 50 9.65 14.66 -12.99
C ASP A 50 10.16 13.30 -13.48
N ILE A 51 9.35 12.25 -13.42
CA ILE A 51 9.67 10.94 -13.96
C ILE A 51 8.89 10.75 -15.26
N LYS A 52 9.61 10.59 -16.36
CA LYS A 52 9.02 10.53 -17.72
C LYS A 52 7.99 9.40 -17.85
N GLY A 53 6.74 9.77 -18.11
CA GLY A 53 5.64 8.82 -18.33
C GLY A 53 5.06 8.19 -17.05
N PHE A 54 5.47 8.65 -15.87
CA PHE A 54 4.96 8.15 -14.60
C PHE A 54 3.57 8.74 -14.28
N PRO A 55 2.66 7.97 -13.66
CA PRO A 55 1.36 8.47 -13.26
C PRO A 55 1.50 9.44 -12.07
N THR A 56 0.64 10.46 -12.02
CA THR A 56 0.59 11.43 -10.92
C THR A 56 -0.68 11.23 -10.11
N SER A 57 -0.57 11.31 -8.78
CA SER A 57 -1.75 11.26 -7.91
C SER A 57 -2.52 12.58 -7.98
N THR A 58 -3.84 12.48 -8.06
CA THR A 58 -4.78 13.61 -8.06
C THR A 58 -5.50 13.76 -6.73
N VAL A 59 -5.24 12.87 -5.78
CA VAL A 59 -5.91 12.82 -4.48
C VAL A 59 -5.38 13.93 -3.57
N PRO A 60 -6.27 14.78 -2.99
CA PRO A 60 -5.87 15.79 -2.02
C PRO A 60 -5.10 15.18 -0.84
N GLY A 61 -3.99 15.82 -0.44
CA GLY A 61 -3.12 15.35 0.64
C GLY A 61 -2.01 14.37 0.19
N HIS A 62 -2.03 13.88 -1.05
CA HIS A 62 -0.95 13.10 -1.62
C HIS A 62 0.13 14.01 -2.22
N LYS A 63 1.36 13.95 -1.71
CA LYS A 63 2.46 14.78 -2.23
C LYS A 63 2.92 14.37 -3.63
N GLY A 64 2.71 13.10 -4.03
CA GLY A 64 3.03 12.60 -5.36
C GLY A 64 4.52 12.56 -5.63
N ARG A 65 5.30 11.93 -4.73
CA ARG A 65 6.76 11.82 -4.85
C ARG A 65 7.30 10.52 -4.24
N PHE A 66 8.47 10.13 -4.68
CA PHE A 66 9.33 9.19 -3.97
C PHE A 66 10.26 9.93 -3.01
N VAL A 67 10.42 9.38 -1.81
CA VAL A 67 11.39 9.82 -0.82
C VAL A 67 12.39 8.70 -0.61
N PHE A 68 13.66 8.97 -0.87
CA PHE A 68 14.77 8.03 -0.68
C PHE A 68 15.53 8.43 0.58
N GLY A 69 15.89 7.47 1.40
CA GLY A 69 16.60 7.76 2.61
C GLY A 69 16.79 6.54 3.51
N TYR A 70 16.98 6.79 4.78
CA TYR A 70 17.29 5.75 5.75
C TYR A 70 16.36 5.81 6.95
N VAL A 71 15.86 4.64 7.35
CA VAL A 71 15.32 4.40 8.68
C VAL A 71 16.43 3.77 9.50
N ASP A 72 17.10 4.54 10.35
CA ASP A 72 18.41 4.23 10.95
C ASP A 72 19.45 3.86 9.87
N SER A 73 19.81 2.56 9.74
CA SER A 73 20.74 2.07 8.71
C SER A 73 20.06 1.38 7.52
N VAL A 74 18.74 1.23 7.53
CA VAL A 74 18.00 0.52 6.48
C VAL A 74 17.69 1.47 5.33
N PRO A 75 18.21 1.23 4.11
CA PRO A 75 17.91 2.08 2.96
C PRO A 75 16.48 1.81 2.47
N VAL A 76 15.67 2.87 2.40
CA VAL A 76 14.26 2.79 2.02
C VAL A 76 13.92 3.70 0.85
N VAL A 77 12.92 3.30 0.08
CA VAL A 77 12.15 4.19 -0.81
C VAL A 77 10.72 4.25 -0.32
N ILE A 78 10.21 5.46 -0.12
CA ILE A 78 8.86 5.70 0.34
C ILE A 78 8.04 6.34 -0.78
N MET A 79 6.92 5.71 -1.10
CA MET A 79 5.90 6.27 -1.98
C MET A 79 4.99 7.18 -1.14
N GLN A 80 5.22 8.49 -1.20
CA GLN A 80 4.46 9.51 -0.49
C GLN A 80 3.36 10.07 -1.40
N GLY A 81 2.23 9.38 -1.43
CA GLY A 81 1.10 9.61 -2.32
C GLY A 81 0.93 8.48 -3.32
N ARG A 82 -0.15 7.73 -3.14
CA ARG A 82 -0.53 6.57 -3.95
C ARG A 82 -1.32 7.00 -5.17
N VAL A 83 -1.18 6.26 -6.25
CA VAL A 83 -2.06 6.32 -7.44
C VAL A 83 -3.15 5.27 -7.29
N HIS A 84 -4.40 5.61 -7.59
CA HIS A 84 -5.54 4.73 -7.42
C HIS A 84 -6.24 4.42 -8.75
N TYR A 85 -6.92 3.30 -8.79
CA TYR A 85 -7.68 2.87 -9.97
C TYR A 85 -8.82 3.86 -10.32
N TYR A 86 -9.49 4.42 -9.30
CA TYR A 86 -10.57 5.39 -9.50
C TYR A 86 -10.11 6.75 -10.07
N GLU A 87 -8.80 7.01 -10.12
CA GLU A 87 -8.25 8.21 -10.80
C GLU A 87 -8.27 8.07 -12.33
N GLY A 88 -8.75 6.92 -12.86
CA GLY A 88 -8.92 6.68 -14.29
C GLY A 88 -7.69 6.05 -14.97
N TYR A 89 -6.68 5.68 -14.20
CA TYR A 89 -5.51 4.99 -14.73
C TYR A 89 -5.80 3.51 -15.02
N PRO A 90 -5.25 2.94 -16.09
CA PRO A 90 -5.26 1.49 -16.27
C PRO A 90 -4.56 0.83 -15.08
N ILE A 91 -5.02 -0.36 -14.71
CA ILE A 91 -4.49 -1.08 -13.54
C ILE A 91 -2.97 -1.30 -13.61
N THR A 92 -2.41 -1.41 -14.80
CA THR A 92 -0.96 -1.54 -15.03
C THR A 92 -0.18 -0.28 -14.65
N ASP A 93 -0.80 0.89 -14.75
CA ASP A 93 -0.23 2.16 -14.31
C ASP A 93 -0.42 2.39 -12.80
N VAL A 94 -1.52 1.88 -12.23
CA VAL A 94 -1.74 1.91 -10.78
C VAL A 94 -0.63 1.14 -10.03
N VAL A 95 -0.19 0.00 -10.56
CA VAL A 95 0.88 -0.81 -9.95
C VAL A 95 2.29 -0.49 -10.47
N LEU A 96 2.41 0.44 -11.42
CA LEU A 96 3.70 0.83 -11.99
C LEU A 96 4.67 1.37 -10.93
N PRO A 97 4.24 2.18 -9.91
CA PRO A 97 5.10 2.60 -8.81
C PRO A 97 5.70 1.43 -8.03
N THR A 98 4.91 0.43 -7.70
CA THR A 98 5.36 -0.78 -6.99
C THR A 98 6.40 -1.54 -7.80
N ARG A 99 6.16 -1.73 -9.10
CA ARG A 99 7.11 -2.38 -10.00
C ARG A 99 8.40 -1.58 -10.14
N LEU A 100 8.29 -0.26 -10.24
CA LEU A 100 9.46 0.62 -10.32
C LEU A 100 10.34 0.54 -9.06
N MET A 101 9.72 0.50 -7.87
CA MET A 101 10.47 0.31 -6.61
C MET A 101 11.23 -1.01 -6.59
N GLY A 102 10.68 -2.08 -7.15
CA GLY A 102 11.38 -3.36 -7.33
C GLY A 102 12.56 -3.28 -8.30
N MET A 103 12.38 -2.59 -9.42
CA MET A 103 13.46 -2.37 -10.39
C MET A 103 14.57 -1.45 -9.84
N MET A 104 14.26 -0.57 -8.89
CA MET A 104 15.26 0.22 -8.17
C MET A 104 16.10 -0.59 -7.18
N GLY A 105 15.66 -1.80 -6.81
CA GLY A 105 16.40 -2.72 -5.95
C GLY A 105 15.64 -3.23 -4.72
N ALA A 106 14.49 -2.65 -4.37
CA ALA A 106 13.72 -3.10 -3.22
C ALA A 106 13.25 -4.54 -3.34
N LYS A 107 13.35 -5.30 -2.25
CA LYS A 107 12.92 -6.72 -2.16
C LYS A 107 11.84 -6.93 -1.10
N LYS A 108 11.61 -5.96 -0.24
CA LYS A 108 10.58 -5.97 0.80
C LYS A 108 9.63 -4.80 0.56
N LEU A 109 8.33 -5.05 0.74
CA LEU A 109 7.30 -4.04 0.56
C LEU A 109 6.39 -3.98 1.78
N ILE A 110 6.29 -2.80 2.37
CA ILE A 110 5.33 -2.48 3.42
C ILE A 110 4.24 -1.61 2.81
N LEU A 111 3.04 -2.17 2.71
CA LEU A 111 1.86 -1.47 2.21
C LEU A 111 1.06 -0.94 3.39
N THR A 112 0.70 0.34 3.36
CA THR A 112 -0.21 0.91 4.36
C THR A 112 -1.40 1.57 3.69
N ASN A 113 -2.53 1.58 4.36
CA ASN A 113 -3.75 2.21 3.85
C ASN A 113 -4.66 2.69 4.98
N ALA A 114 -5.60 3.57 4.67
CA ALA A 114 -6.82 3.80 5.42
C ALA A 114 -7.89 2.84 4.91
N ALA A 115 -8.66 2.23 5.80
CA ALA A 115 -9.70 1.26 5.45
C ALA A 115 -10.95 1.43 6.33
N GLY A 116 -12.11 1.10 5.75
CA GLY A 116 -13.35 0.93 6.48
C GLY A 116 -13.43 -0.44 7.14
N GLY A 117 -13.69 -0.50 8.45
CA GLY A 117 -13.90 -1.75 9.17
C GLY A 117 -15.20 -2.43 8.78
N LEU A 118 -15.13 -3.68 8.31
CA LEU A 118 -16.26 -4.57 8.07
C LEU A 118 -16.55 -5.44 9.30
N ASN A 119 -15.48 -5.84 10.00
CA ASN A 119 -15.58 -6.61 11.23
C ASN A 119 -16.05 -5.70 12.39
N THR A 120 -17.11 -6.13 13.06
CA THR A 120 -17.75 -5.36 14.14
C THR A 120 -16.93 -5.28 15.42
N ASP A 121 -15.89 -6.12 15.55
CA ASP A 121 -14.94 -6.09 16.68
C ASP A 121 -13.83 -5.05 16.49
N PHE A 122 -13.76 -4.42 15.31
CA PHE A 122 -12.79 -3.38 15.00
C PHE A 122 -13.34 -2.00 15.37
N ASN A 123 -12.43 -1.13 15.80
CA ASN A 123 -12.76 0.25 16.13
C ASN A 123 -11.95 1.24 15.29
N PRO A 124 -12.49 2.43 14.99
CA PRO A 124 -11.71 3.50 14.37
C PRO A 124 -10.46 3.85 15.20
N GLY A 125 -9.29 3.70 14.57
CA GLY A 125 -7.98 3.82 15.19
C GLY A 125 -7.25 2.50 15.39
N ASP A 126 -7.92 1.35 15.26
CA ASP A 126 -7.24 0.05 15.28
C ASP A 126 -6.32 -0.10 14.04
N PHE A 127 -5.19 -0.78 14.21
CA PHE A 127 -4.37 -1.28 13.10
C PHE A 127 -4.71 -2.74 12.83
N MET A 128 -4.90 -3.07 11.54
CA MET A 128 -5.14 -4.43 11.08
C MET A 128 -3.98 -4.89 10.20
N LEU A 129 -3.30 -5.95 10.63
CA LEU A 129 -2.37 -6.71 9.79
C LEU A 129 -3.16 -7.46 8.72
N ILE A 130 -2.84 -7.25 7.46
CA ILE A 130 -3.51 -7.92 6.35
C ILE A 130 -2.94 -9.32 6.22
N SER A 131 -3.77 -10.33 6.49
CA SER A 131 -3.41 -11.75 6.34
C SER A 131 -3.65 -12.27 4.93
N ASP A 132 -4.68 -11.75 4.25
CA ASP A 132 -5.04 -12.08 2.87
C ASP A 132 -5.89 -10.97 2.27
N HIS A 133 -6.25 -11.08 0.98
CA HIS A 133 -7.12 -10.11 0.34
C HIS A 133 -8.13 -10.72 -0.63
N ILE A 134 -9.20 -9.98 -0.88
CA ILE A 134 -10.18 -10.21 -1.94
C ILE A 134 -10.13 -9.01 -2.91
N ALA A 135 -9.79 -9.24 -4.17
CA ALA A 135 -9.65 -8.19 -5.19
C ALA A 135 -10.44 -8.49 -6.48
N THR A 136 -11.54 -9.25 -6.38
CA THR A 136 -12.34 -9.68 -7.53
C THR A 136 -13.10 -8.54 -8.21
N ALA A 137 -13.27 -7.40 -7.54
CA ALA A 137 -13.96 -6.21 -8.07
C ALA A 137 -13.07 -5.32 -8.96
N ILE A 138 -11.77 -5.61 -9.06
CA ILE A 138 -10.83 -4.86 -9.89
C ILE A 138 -10.12 -5.80 -10.86
N PRO A 139 -9.67 -5.31 -12.04
CA PRO A 139 -8.91 -6.14 -12.96
C PRO A 139 -7.54 -6.51 -12.37
N SER A 140 -7.10 -7.75 -12.62
CA SER A 140 -5.74 -8.14 -12.24
C SER A 140 -4.69 -7.40 -13.09
N PRO A 141 -3.62 -6.86 -12.47
CA PRO A 141 -2.53 -6.20 -13.20
C PRO A 141 -1.66 -7.18 -14.02
N LEU A 142 -1.93 -8.49 -13.96
CA LEU A 142 -1.23 -9.54 -14.70
C LEU A 142 -1.99 -9.97 -15.97
N ILE A 143 -3.16 -9.38 -16.26
CA ILE A 143 -3.89 -9.66 -17.51
C ILE A 143 -3.09 -9.16 -18.71
N GLY A 144 -2.98 -10.03 -19.71
CA GLY A 144 -2.26 -9.75 -20.97
C GLY A 144 -1.08 -10.67 -21.19
N ALA A 145 -0.17 -10.29 -22.07
CA ALA A 145 1.08 -11.03 -22.29
C ALA A 145 1.99 -10.93 -21.06
N ASN A 146 2.60 -12.05 -20.68
CA ASN A 146 3.54 -12.04 -19.56
C ASN A 146 4.74 -11.12 -19.83
N ILE A 147 5.32 -10.61 -18.77
CA ILE A 147 6.57 -9.85 -18.75
C ILE A 147 7.55 -10.67 -17.92
N ASP A 148 8.29 -11.55 -18.61
CA ASP A 148 9.13 -12.56 -17.96
C ASP A 148 10.22 -11.95 -17.05
N GLU A 149 10.63 -10.71 -17.37
CA GLU A 149 11.56 -9.93 -16.55
C GLU A 149 10.99 -9.49 -15.20
N LEU A 150 9.66 -9.51 -15.04
CA LEU A 150 8.97 -9.13 -13.80
C LEU A 150 8.50 -10.33 -12.98
N GLY A 151 8.35 -11.50 -13.60
CA GLY A 151 7.91 -12.70 -12.92
C GLY A 151 7.28 -13.75 -13.84
N GLU A 152 6.91 -14.87 -13.27
CA GLU A 152 6.32 -15.99 -13.99
C GLU A 152 4.86 -15.75 -14.41
N ARG A 153 4.42 -16.45 -15.47
CA ARG A 153 3.06 -16.28 -16.02
C ARG A 153 1.94 -16.62 -15.05
N PHE A 154 2.13 -17.63 -14.20
CA PHE A 154 1.16 -18.15 -13.26
C PHE A 154 1.74 -18.19 -11.85
N PRO A 155 1.91 -17.02 -11.19
CA PRO A 155 2.51 -16.97 -9.87
C PRO A 155 1.59 -17.59 -8.81
N ASP A 156 2.20 -18.33 -7.89
CA ASP A 156 1.48 -18.82 -6.71
C ASP A 156 1.16 -17.68 -5.75
N MET A 157 -0.13 -17.54 -5.44
CA MET A 157 -0.67 -16.52 -4.53
C MET A 157 -1.13 -17.10 -3.18
N SER A 158 -0.74 -18.33 -2.85
CA SER A 158 -1.06 -18.96 -1.55
C SER A 158 -0.45 -18.23 -0.36
N GLU A 159 0.62 -17.46 -0.59
CA GLU A 159 1.25 -16.60 0.41
C GLU A 159 1.63 -15.26 -0.24
N VAL A 160 0.64 -14.37 -0.42
CA VAL A 160 0.90 -13.01 -0.92
C VAL A 160 1.58 -12.18 0.15
N TYR A 161 1.09 -12.25 1.39
CA TYR A 161 1.66 -11.57 2.55
C TYR A 161 2.61 -12.53 3.27
N SER A 162 3.88 -12.14 3.40
CA SER A 162 4.93 -12.95 3.98
C SER A 162 4.66 -13.27 5.45
N ARG A 163 4.52 -14.55 5.78
CA ARG A 163 4.35 -15.01 7.17
C ARG A 163 5.47 -14.51 8.07
N ARG A 164 6.72 -14.53 7.56
CA ARG A 164 7.88 -14.01 8.29
C ARG A 164 7.70 -12.53 8.65
N MET A 165 7.30 -11.69 7.68
CA MET A 165 7.07 -10.28 7.95
C MET A 165 5.87 -10.05 8.88
N MET A 166 4.81 -10.85 8.74
CA MET A 166 3.64 -10.77 9.62
C MET A 166 4.01 -11.06 11.07
N GLU A 167 4.82 -12.09 11.35
CA GLU A 167 5.28 -12.39 12.71
C GLU A 167 6.15 -11.26 13.28
N ILE A 168 7.00 -10.64 12.45
CA ILE A 168 7.76 -9.44 12.86
C ILE A 168 6.81 -8.30 13.25
N VAL A 169 5.78 -8.02 12.44
CA VAL A 169 4.80 -6.96 12.75
C VAL A 169 4.10 -7.24 14.07
N LYS A 170 3.65 -8.49 14.31
CA LYS A 170 3.01 -8.91 15.57
C LYS A 170 3.92 -8.70 16.77
N GLU A 171 5.18 -9.16 16.65
CA GLU A 171 6.18 -8.99 17.71
C GLU A 171 6.43 -7.51 18.05
N LYS A 172 6.54 -6.65 17.00
CA LYS A 172 6.79 -5.22 17.22
C LYS A 172 5.57 -4.52 17.79
N ALA A 173 4.36 -4.85 17.33
CA ALA A 173 3.13 -4.32 17.89
C ALA A 173 2.98 -4.68 19.40
N ASP A 174 3.24 -5.94 19.76
CA ASP A 174 3.19 -6.40 21.14
C ASP A 174 4.17 -5.63 22.03
N LYS A 175 5.45 -5.51 21.59
CA LYS A 175 6.48 -4.74 22.32
C LYS A 175 6.14 -3.26 22.51
N LEU A 176 5.37 -2.69 21.60
CA LEU A 176 4.91 -1.30 21.65
C LEU A 176 3.57 -1.14 22.41
N GLY A 177 2.97 -2.24 22.87
CA GLY A 177 1.64 -2.22 23.48
C GLY A 177 0.52 -1.82 22.51
N ILE A 178 0.73 -2.01 21.20
CA ILE A 178 -0.24 -1.72 20.17
C ILE A 178 -1.14 -2.93 19.95
N LYS A 179 -2.44 -2.77 20.19
CA LYS A 179 -3.43 -3.81 19.89
C LYS A 179 -3.58 -3.97 18.38
N LEU A 180 -2.92 -5.00 17.84
CA LEU A 180 -3.00 -5.33 16.43
C LEU A 180 -4.19 -6.25 16.15
N ARG A 181 -4.98 -5.92 15.13
CA ARG A 181 -5.99 -6.81 14.54
C ARG A 181 -5.34 -7.61 13.43
N GLU A 182 -5.99 -8.67 12.99
CA GLU A 182 -5.61 -9.46 11.81
C GLU A 182 -6.85 -9.75 11.00
N GLY A 183 -6.76 -9.71 9.66
CA GLY A 183 -7.93 -9.96 8.83
C GLY A 183 -7.68 -9.83 7.33
N VAL A 184 -8.77 -10.11 6.60
CA VAL A 184 -8.82 -10.08 5.13
C VAL A 184 -9.22 -8.69 4.64
N TYR A 185 -8.41 -8.13 3.74
CA TYR A 185 -8.68 -6.85 3.12
C TYR A 185 -9.41 -7.01 1.79
N VAL A 186 -10.52 -6.28 1.60
CA VAL A 186 -11.28 -6.26 0.34
C VAL A 186 -10.92 -5.00 -0.44
N GLN A 187 -10.46 -5.15 -1.69
CA GLN A 187 -10.28 -4.02 -2.59
C GLN A 187 -11.47 -3.86 -3.52
N LEU A 188 -12.10 -2.69 -3.47
CA LEU A 188 -13.11 -2.22 -4.43
C LEU A 188 -12.54 -1.12 -5.32
N THR A 189 -13.30 -0.71 -6.34
CA THR A 189 -12.85 0.31 -7.31
C THR A 189 -12.82 1.72 -6.73
N GLY A 190 -13.80 2.09 -5.90
CA GLY A 190 -14.09 3.49 -5.60
C GLY A 190 -14.61 4.25 -6.85
N PRO A 191 -14.69 5.60 -6.83
CA PRO A 191 -14.33 6.51 -5.74
C PRO A 191 -15.40 6.65 -4.63
N GLN A 192 -16.61 6.13 -4.85
CA GLN A 192 -17.67 6.15 -3.84
C GLN A 192 -17.38 5.16 -2.71
N TYR A 193 -17.84 5.50 -1.51
CA TYR A 193 -17.94 4.53 -0.43
C TYR A 193 -18.99 3.47 -0.78
N GLU A 194 -18.86 2.31 -0.16
CA GLU A 194 -19.75 1.17 -0.36
C GLU A 194 -21.19 1.50 0.08
N THR A 195 -22.15 0.91 -0.63
CA THR A 195 -23.53 0.85 -0.12
C THR A 195 -23.62 -0.18 1.03
N PRO A 196 -24.62 -0.09 1.93
CA PRO A 196 -24.82 -1.10 2.97
C PRO A 196 -25.00 -2.53 2.42
N ALA A 197 -25.49 -2.69 1.18
CA ALA A 197 -25.60 -3.99 0.53
C ALA A 197 -24.23 -4.55 0.12
N GLU A 198 -23.35 -3.70 -0.44
CA GLU A 198 -21.98 -4.07 -0.77
C GLU A 198 -21.16 -4.38 0.49
N VAL A 199 -21.36 -3.65 1.59
CA VAL A 199 -20.76 -3.96 2.89
C VAL A 199 -21.16 -5.36 3.35
N ARG A 200 -22.47 -5.70 3.28
CA ARG A 200 -22.92 -7.07 3.61
C ARG A 200 -22.31 -8.13 2.69
N MET A 201 -22.22 -7.84 1.40
CA MET A 201 -21.57 -8.73 0.43
C MET A 201 -20.10 -8.99 0.80
N CYS A 202 -19.33 -7.95 1.07
CA CYS A 202 -17.93 -8.06 1.47
C CYS A 202 -17.75 -8.89 2.75
N LYS A 203 -18.65 -8.72 3.74
CA LYS A 203 -18.66 -9.53 4.97
C LYS A 203 -18.97 -11.00 4.70
N ILE A 204 -19.95 -11.30 3.85
CA ILE A 204 -20.30 -12.69 3.47
C ILE A 204 -19.13 -13.36 2.75
N LEU A 205 -18.35 -12.62 1.95
CA LEU A 205 -17.14 -13.11 1.29
C LEU A 205 -15.96 -13.34 2.25
N GLY A 206 -16.08 -12.94 3.52
CA GLY A 206 -15.05 -13.11 4.54
C GLY A 206 -14.10 -11.93 4.70
N GLY A 207 -14.46 -10.73 4.21
CA GLY A 207 -13.68 -9.52 4.40
C GLY A 207 -13.83 -8.92 5.80
N ASP A 208 -12.74 -8.44 6.38
CA ASP A 208 -12.67 -7.75 7.68
C ASP A 208 -12.50 -6.23 7.54
N ALA A 209 -11.90 -5.78 6.46
CA ALA A 209 -11.75 -4.36 6.11
C ALA A 209 -11.92 -4.14 4.61
N VAL A 210 -12.31 -2.93 4.21
CA VAL A 210 -12.54 -2.57 2.80
C VAL A 210 -11.86 -1.25 2.46
N GLY A 211 -11.36 -1.14 1.24
CA GLY A 211 -10.79 0.09 0.70
C GLY A 211 -10.57 0.01 -0.81
N MET A 212 -9.84 0.98 -1.36
CA MET A 212 -9.77 1.23 -2.80
C MET A 212 -8.34 1.12 -3.36
N SER A 213 -7.46 0.36 -2.68
CA SER A 213 -6.03 0.24 -3.01
C SER A 213 -5.44 -1.07 -2.50
N THR A 214 -4.10 -1.19 -2.55
CA THR A 214 -3.31 -2.17 -1.77
C THR A 214 -3.28 -3.58 -2.34
N ALA A 215 -4.41 -4.26 -2.56
CA ALA A 215 -4.40 -5.64 -3.03
C ALA A 215 -3.79 -5.80 -4.43
N CYS A 216 -4.07 -4.89 -5.36
CA CYS A 216 -3.43 -4.90 -6.68
C CYS A 216 -1.91 -4.66 -6.61
N GLU A 217 -1.46 -3.81 -5.67
CA GLU A 217 -0.03 -3.56 -5.44
C GLU A 217 0.64 -4.78 -4.81
N ALA A 218 0.00 -5.42 -3.82
CA ALA A 218 0.47 -6.65 -3.21
C ALA A 218 0.62 -7.79 -4.24
N LEU A 219 -0.38 -7.94 -5.12
CA LEU A 219 -0.37 -8.91 -6.21
C LEU A 219 0.80 -8.66 -7.19
N ALA A 220 0.99 -7.40 -7.61
CA ALA A 220 2.09 -7.03 -8.50
C ALA A 220 3.46 -7.21 -7.83
N ALA A 221 3.58 -6.91 -6.55
CA ALA A 221 4.80 -7.09 -5.77
C ALA A 221 5.14 -8.58 -5.60
N ARG A 222 4.14 -9.41 -5.23
CA ARG A 222 4.33 -10.86 -5.09
C ARG A 222 4.76 -11.49 -6.41
N HIS A 223 4.17 -11.06 -7.53
CA HIS A 223 4.60 -11.47 -8.88
C HIS A 223 6.08 -11.18 -9.15
N MET A 224 6.63 -10.08 -8.62
CA MET A 224 8.04 -9.71 -8.73
C MET A 224 8.94 -10.34 -7.64
N GLY A 225 8.42 -11.22 -6.80
CA GLY A 225 9.16 -11.90 -5.76
C GLY A 225 9.46 -11.04 -4.52
N PHE A 226 8.70 -9.98 -4.26
CA PHE A 226 8.80 -9.26 -3.00
C PHE A 226 8.33 -10.10 -1.81
N GLU A 227 8.96 -9.88 -0.65
CA GLU A 227 8.32 -10.14 0.63
C GLU A 227 7.40 -8.97 0.96
N VAL A 228 6.09 -9.24 1.07
CA VAL A 228 5.07 -8.20 1.26
C VAL A 228 4.45 -8.29 2.65
N CYS A 229 4.23 -7.17 3.31
CA CYS A 229 3.25 -7.08 4.39
C CYS A 229 2.34 -5.86 4.19
N GLY A 230 1.13 -5.94 4.74
CA GLY A 230 0.15 -4.87 4.67
C GLY A 230 -0.41 -4.53 6.04
N ILE A 231 -0.54 -3.24 6.35
CA ILE A 231 -1.12 -2.74 7.59
C ILE A 231 -2.19 -1.71 7.23
N SER A 232 -3.44 -1.99 7.59
CA SER A 232 -4.54 -1.05 7.45
C SER A 232 -4.73 -0.26 8.73
N CYS A 233 -4.91 1.06 8.62
CA CYS A 233 -5.51 1.87 9.67
C CYS A 233 -7.02 1.83 9.49
N ILE A 234 -7.75 1.29 10.43
CA ILE A 234 -9.23 1.32 10.42
C ILE A 234 -9.66 2.73 10.79
N THR A 235 -10.09 3.50 9.80
CA THR A 235 -10.41 4.92 10.00
C THR A 235 -11.87 5.18 10.36
N ASN A 236 -12.74 4.28 9.97
CA ASN A 236 -14.19 4.35 10.18
C ASN A 236 -14.76 2.92 10.12
N LEU A 237 -15.97 2.73 10.59
CA LEU A 237 -16.76 1.53 10.25
C LEU A 237 -17.37 1.74 8.86
N ALA A 238 -17.50 0.66 8.08
CA ALA A 238 -18.05 0.70 6.74
C ALA A 238 -19.55 1.10 6.76
N ALA A 239 -20.08 1.49 5.60
CA ALA A 239 -21.44 2.02 5.46
C ALA A 239 -22.51 1.08 6.04
N GLY A 240 -23.43 1.65 6.83
CA GLY A 240 -24.52 0.91 7.47
C GLY A 240 -24.13 0.11 8.71
N LEU A 241 -22.85 0.16 9.16
CA LEU A 241 -22.42 -0.39 10.44
C LEU A 241 -22.38 0.65 11.56
N SER A 242 -22.62 1.92 11.25
CA SER A 242 -22.82 3.01 12.20
C SER A 242 -23.87 3.98 11.65
N ASP A 243 -24.44 4.81 12.54
CA ASP A 243 -25.41 5.86 12.16
C ASP A 243 -24.75 7.09 11.52
N LYS A 244 -23.42 7.15 11.48
CA LYS A 244 -22.67 8.27 10.93
C LYS A 244 -22.55 8.18 9.41
N LYS A 245 -22.70 9.32 8.73
CA LYS A 245 -22.34 9.43 7.29
C LYS A 245 -20.85 9.45 7.12
N LEU A 246 -20.36 8.63 6.19
CA LEU A 246 -18.94 8.57 5.86
C LEU A 246 -18.49 9.86 5.15
N ASN A 247 -17.30 10.34 5.49
CA ASN A 247 -16.65 11.46 4.83
C ASN A 247 -15.13 11.36 4.96
N HIS A 248 -14.42 11.97 4.02
CA HIS A 248 -12.95 11.92 3.97
C HIS A 248 -12.28 12.63 5.15
N LYS A 249 -12.96 13.61 5.77
CA LYS A 249 -12.44 14.34 6.94
C LYS A 249 -12.30 13.43 8.15
N GLU A 250 -13.27 12.54 8.40
CA GLU A 250 -13.21 11.57 9.50
C GLU A 250 -12.02 10.58 9.31
N VAL A 251 -11.76 10.20 8.06
CA VAL A 251 -10.60 9.37 7.72
C VAL A 251 -9.30 10.06 8.15
N GLN A 252 -9.14 11.35 7.80
CA GLN A 252 -7.95 12.12 8.15
C GLN A 252 -7.82 12.32 9.67
N GLU A 253 -8.88 12.75 10.34
CA GLU A 253 -8.89 12.98 11.79
C GLU A 253 -8.54 11.70 12.58
N THR A 254 -8.99 10.54 12.11
CA THR A 254 -8.66 9.27 12.76
C THR A 254 -7.19 8.89 12.52
N ALA A 255 -6.70 9.05 11.28
CA ALA A 255 -5.30 8.80 10.96
C ALA A 255 -4.36 9.70 11.77
N ASP A 256 -4.66 10.99 11.88
CA ASP A 256 -3.88 11.96 12.68
C ASP A 256 -3.81 11.56 14.15
N ARG A 257 -4.94 11.08 14.71
CA ARG A 257 -5.01 10.64 16.11
C ARG A 257 -4.06 9.49 16.42
N VAL A 258 -3.83 8.58 15.47
CA VAL A 258 -2.98 7.39 15.65
C VAL A 258 -1.61 7.52 14.99
N ALA A 259 -1.31 8.67 14.37
CA ALA A 259 -0.08 8.89 13.60
C ALA A 259 1.21 8.56 14.35
N LYS A 260 1.26 8.88 15.67
CA LYS A 260 2.41 8.56 16.51
C LYS A 260 2.61 7.04 16.65
N GLN A 261 1.56 6.30 16.98
CA GLN A 261 1.64 4.82 17.12
C GLN A 261 1.97 4.17 15.77
N PHE A 262 1.41 4.69 14.67
CA PHE A 262 1.74 4.25 13.33
C PHE A 262 3.23 4.41 13.02
N THR A 263 3.78 5.60 13.27
CA THR A 263 5.20 5.90 13.07
C THR A 263 6.11 4.96 13.87
N GLU A 264 5.80 4.76 15.15
CA GLU A 264 6.55 3.85 16.03
C GLU A 264 6.53 2.41 15.51
N LEU A 265 5.35 1.94 15.08
CA LEU A 265 5.18 0.58 14.55
C LEU A 265 5.95 0.40 13.24
N ILE A 266 5.76 1.29 12.24
CA ILE A 266 6.42 1.16 10.93
C ILE A 266 7.93 1.26 11.10
N THR A 267 8.43 2.17 11.92
CA THR A 267 9.87 2.28 12.20
C THR A 267 10.43 0.98 12.79
N ALA A 268 9.75 0.41 13.79
CA ALA A 268 10.17 -0.84 14.43
C ALA A 268 10.12 -2.02 13.45
N VAL A 269 9.14 -2.06 12.55
CA VAL A 269 9.03 -3.09 11.51
C VAL A 269 10.16 -2.95 10.49
N VAL A 270 10.40 -1.74 9.95
CA VAL A 270 11.47 -1.50 8.96
C VAL A 270 12.84 -1.91 9.48
N ARG A 271 13.11 -1.68 10.76
CA ARG A 271 14.37 -2.09 11.42
C ARG A 271 14.56 -3.60 11.51
N ALA A 272 13.50 -4.36 11.46
CA ALA A 272 13.50 -5.79 11.77
C ALA A 272 13.33 -6.70 10.54
N VAL A 273 12.90 -6.15 9.42
CA VAL A 273 12.65 -6.93 8.19
C VAL A 273 13.87 -7.12 7.28
#